data_c05bf935dd519dfa4bcd6ec34a92c811
#
_entry.id   c05bf935dd519dfa4bcd6ec34a92c811
#
_cell.length_a   1.000
_cell.length_b   1.000
_cell.length_c   1.000
_cell.angle_alpha   90.00
_cell.angle_beta   90.00
_cell.angle_gamma   90.00
#
_symmetry.space_group_name_H-M   'P 1'
#
loop_
_entity.id
_entity.type
_entity.pdbx_description
1 polymer ?
#
loop_
_entity_poly.entity_id
_entity_poly.type
_entity_poly.pdbx_seq_one_letter_code
_entity_poly.pdbx_strand_id
1 'polypeptide(L)'
;MEKLRCAVLDDYQGVSTRLADWSSVSRQVEVTVFREHFSDEEELVAALSLFDLLVVMRERTPFPKALLERLPRLRLLVTTGMRNASIDVAAATARGVTVCGTASATEPPVELTWALILALARNVVGESTAFRQGGPWQHSVGVDLHGKRLGLLGLGKIGSRVARVGAAFGMDVVAWSPNLTDARAAEVGLTRAASKEALLEASDFVSIHLVLGERSRGLVGRSELARMR
;
A
#
# COMPACT_ATOMS: atom_id res chain seq x y z
N MET A 1 36.16 12.05 -10.35
CA MET A 1 35.45 11.84 -9.08
C MET A 1 34.85 10.46 -9.11
N GLU A 2 35.02 9.71 -8.05
CA GLU A 2 34.35 8.42 -7.89
C GLU A 2 32.81 8.62 -7.87
N LYS A 3 32.08 7.75 -8.55
CA LYS A 3 30.61 7.84 -8.57
C LYS A 3 30.04 7.43 -7.22
N LEU A 4 28.96 8.08 -6.82
CA LEU A 4 28.15 7.63 -5.66
C LEU A 4 27.47 6.31 -6.00
N ARG A 5 27.41 5.40 -5.05
CA ARG A 5 26.73 4.11 -5.22
C ARG A 5 25.31 4.18 -4.70
N CYS A 6 24.35 3.85 -5.56
CA CYS A 6 22.94 3.85 -5.26
C CYS A 6 22.39 2.42 -5.32
N ALA A 7 21.73 1.96 -4.23
CA ALA A 7 20.99 0.72 -4.24
C ALA A 7 19.49 1.00 -4.35
N VAL A 8 18.81 0.32 -5.27
CA VAL A 8 17.35 0.25 -5.34
C VAL A 8 16.92 -1.09 -4.77
N LEU A 9 16.13 -1.09 -3.69
CA LEU A 9 15.72 -2.30 -2.99
C LEU A 9 14.33 -2.76 -3.41
N ASP A 10 14.10 -4.07 -3.30
CA ASP A 10 12.78 -4.70 -3.46
C ASP A 10 12.09 -4.41 -4.81
N ASP A 11 12.86 -4.23 -5.88
CA ASP A 11 12.31 -4.05 -7.23
C ASP A 11 11.91 -5.41 -7.85
N TYR A 12 10.91 -6.07 -7.27
CA TYR A 12 10.47 -7.41 -7.66
C TYR A 12 10.08 -7.50 -9.14
N GLN A 13 9.58 -6.41 -9.72
CA GLN A 13 9.18 -6.35 -11.12
C GLN A 13 10.32 -6.01 -12.08
N GLY A 14 11.48 -5.55 -11.57
CA GLY A 14 12.62 -5.10 -12.37
C GLY A 14 12.29 -3.90 -13.25
N VAL A 15 11.54 -2.93 -12.70
CA VAL A 15 11.01 -1.80 -13.46
C VAL A 15 11.67 -0.47 -13.15
N SER A 16 12.44 -0.36 -12.07
CA SER A 16 13.00 0.91 -11.59
C SER A 16 13.86 1.61 -12.64
N THR A 17 14.65 0.86 -13.41
CA THR A 17 15.51 1.40 -14.47
C THR A 17 14.77 1.73 -15.76
N ARG A 18 13.52 1.25 -15.93
CA ARG A 18 12.70 1.51 -17.12
C ARG A 18 11.68 2.63 -16.91
N LEU A 19 11.17 2.78 -15.67
CA LEU A 19 10.13 3.75 -15.33
C LEU A 19 10.70 5.10 -14.89
N ALA A 20 11.99 5.18 -14.62
CA ALA A 20 12.68 6.42 -14.30
C ALA A 20 13.83 6.66 -15.25
N ASP A 21 14.03 7.91 -15.65
CA ASP A 21 15.20 8.33 -16.44
C ASP A 21 16.40 8.58 -15.53
N TRP A 22 17.30 7.61 -15.49
CA TRP A 22 18.54 7.69 -14.74
C TRP A 22 19.67 8.38 -15.50
N SER A 23 19.46 8.75 -16.79
CA SER A 23 20.51 9.35 -17.62
C SER A 23 21.02 10.67 -17.06
N SER A 24 20.13 11.47 -16.44
CA SER A 24 20.46 12.76 -15.83
C SER A 24 21.46 12.66 -14.67
N VAL A 25 21.51 11.53 -13.97
CA VAL A 25 22.42 11.28 -12.82
C VAL A 25 23.52 10.26 -13.12
N SER A 26 23.51 9.61 -14.27
CA SER A 26 24.38 8.48 -14.64
C SER A 26 25.87 8.81 -14.61
N ARG A 27 26.25 10.08 -14.77
CA ARG A 27 27.64 10.54 -14.66
C ARG A 27 28.14 10.57 -13.21
N GLN A 28 27.25 10.71 -12.24
CA GLN A 28 27.55 10.92 -10.82
C GLN A 28 27.18 9.72 -9.96
N VAL A 29 26.23 8.88 -10.41
CA VAL A 29 25.64 7.79 -9.64
C VAL A 29 25.77 6.49 -10.43
N GLU A 30 26.20 5.45 -9.74
CA GLU A 30 26.14 4.05 -10.19
C GLU A 30 24.97 3.37 -9.48
N VAL A 31 24.04 2.79 -10.24
CA VAL A 31 22.81 2.19 -9.72
C VAL A 31 22.90 0.67 -9.73
N THR A 32 22.69 0.05 -8.58
CA THR A 32 22.53 -1.39 -8.40
C THR A 32 21.09 -1.68 -7.98
N VAL A 33 20.42 -2.65 -8.63
CA VAL A 33 19.03 -3.01 -8.34
C VAL A 33 18.99 -4.38 -7.68
N PHE A 34 18.42 -4.44 -6.49
CA PHE A 34 18.11 -5.68 -5.78
C PHE A 34 16.64 -6.03 -6.02
N ARG A 35 16.42 -7.18 -6.67
CA ARG A 35 15.08 -7.62 -7.08
C ARG A 35 14.43 -8.57 -6.08
N GLU A 36 15.20 -9.07 -5.13
CA GLU A 36 14.77 -9.98 -4.08
C GLU A 36 14.84 -9.28 -2.72
N HIS A 37 14.00 -9.72 -1.80
CA HIS A 37 13.99 -9.21 -0.45
C HIS A 37 15.08 -9.88 0.38
N PHE A 38 15.81 -9.10 1.17
CA PHE A 38 16.74 -9.62 2.15
C PHE A 38 15.94 -10.03 3.41
N SER A 39 15.90 -11.32 3.70
CA SER A 39 15.23 -11.85 4.90
C SER A 39 16.10 -11.81 6.14
N ASP A 40 17.41 -11.72 5.95
CA ASP A 40 18.42 -11.65 7.00
C ASP A 40 19.05 -10.26 7.09
N GLU A 41 19.13 -9.70 8.32
CA GLU A 41 19.67 -8.35 8.53
C GLU A 41 21.19 -8.29 8.28
N GLU A 42 21.93 -9.35 8.56
CA GLU A 42 23.38 -9.40 8.33
C GLU A 42 23.70 -9.38 6.83
N GLU A 43 22.94 -10.14 6.04
CA GLU A 43 23.04 -10.11 4.57
C GLU A 43 22.69 -8.72 4.01
N LEU A 44 21.62 -8.09 4.54
CA LEU A 44 21.21 -6.75 4.16
C LEU A 44 22.32 -5.73 4.45
N VAL A 45 22.89 -5.75 5.65
CA VAL A 45 23.99 -4.85 6.03
C VAL A 45 25.22 -5.09 5.18
N ALA A 46 25.62 -6.34 4.96
CA ALA A 46 26.76 -6.68 4.12
C ALA A 46 26.57 -6.16 2.68
N ALA A 47 25.37 -6.32 2.14
CA ALA A 47 25.03 -5.82 0.81
C ALA A 47 25.05 -4.28 0.72
N LEU A 48 24.56 -3.57 1.76
CA LEU A 48 24.31 -2.12 1.71
C LEU A 48 25.43 -1.25 2.28
N SER A 49 26.37 -1.80 3.05
CA SER A 49 27.41 -1.04 3.77
C SER A 49 28.27 -0.11 2.89
N LEU A 50 28.37 -0.40 1.60
CA LEU A 50 29.17 0.36 0.63
C LEU A 50 28.35 1.35 -0.21
N PHE A 51 27.05 1.50 0.06
CA PHE A 51 26.20 2.39 -0.71
C PHE A 51 26.03 3.75 -0.01
N ASP A 52 26.06 4.80 -0.81
CA ASP A 52 25.90 6.20 -0.37
C ASP A 52 24.41 6.62 -0.42
N LEU A 53 23.63 6.01 -1.33
CA LEU A 53 22.26 6.34 -1.62
C LEU A 53 21.41 5.06 -1.59
N LEU A 54 20.21 5.13 -0.99
CA LEU A 54 19.24 4.03 -1.04
C LEU A 54 17.91 4.53 -1.60
N VAL A 55 17.29 3.74 -2.45
CA VAL A 55 15.89 3.91 -2.90
C VAL A 55 15.11 2.71 -2.41
N VAL A 56 14.10 2.94 -1.56
CA VAL A 56 13.31 1.90 -0.92
C VAL A 56 11.87 1.92 -1.39
N MET A 57 11.30 0.71 -1.54
CA MET A 57 9.96 0.50 -2.06
C MET A 57 8.94 0.45 -0.90
N ARG A 58 8.45 1.63 -0.47
CA ARG A 58 7.49 1.73 0.63
C ARG A 58 8.03 1.06 1.90
N GLU A 59 7.17 0.38 2.64
CA GLU A 59 7.47 -0.29 3.90
C GLU A 59 8.01 -1.73 3.74
N ARG A 60 8.53 -2.12 2.55
CA ARG A 60 9.01 -3.49 2.29
C ARG A 60 10.21 -3.85 3.13
N THR A 61 11.23 -2.98 3.17
CA THR A 61 12.39 -3.13 4.05
C THR A 61 12.36 -2.05 5.12
N PRO A 62 12.29 -2.42 6.42
CA PRO A 62 12.37 -1.47 7.53
C PRO A 62 13.78 -0.91 7.70
N PHE A 63 13.86 0.38 8.09
CA PHE A 63 15.11 1.07 8.44
C PHE A 63 15.04 1.63 9.87
N PRO A 64 15.09 0.77 10.90
CA PRO A 64 15.17 1.19 12.28
C PRO A 64 16.54 1.80 12.60
N LYS A 65 16.65 2.47 13.75
CA LYS A 65 17.90 3.07 14.23
C LYS A 65 19.08 2.09 14.18
N ALA A 66 18.90 0.86 14.65
CA ALA A 66 19.96 -0.16 14.70
C ALA A 66 20.54 -0.46 13.32
N LEU A 67 19.68 -0.60 12.28
CA LEU A 67 20.15 -0.82 10.91
C LEU A 67 20.85 0.42 10.35
N LEU A 68 20.29 1.60 10.55
CA LEU A 68 20.88 2.86 10.08
C LEU A 68 22.29 3.07 10.65
N GLU A 69 22.54 2.69 11.91
CA GLU A 69 23.86 2.78 12.56
C GLU A 69 24.92 1.90 11.90
N ARG A 70 24.50 0.85 11.21
CA ARG A 70 25.38 -0.13 10.51
C ARG A 70 25.67 0.25 9.04
N LEU A 71 25.12 1.36 8.56
CA LEU A 71 25.31 1.84 7.18
C LEU A 71 26.14 3.14 7.16
N PRO A 72 27.47 3.07 7.36
CA PRO A 72 28.30 4.24 7.63
C PRO A 72 28.43 5.21 6.44
N ARG A 73 28.24 4.73 5.22
CA ARG A 73 28.35 5.55 4.00
C ARG A 73 27.04 6.21 3.59
N LEU A 74 25.91 5.79 4.19
CA LEU A 74 24.59 6.26 3.79
C LEU A 74 24.43 7.77 4.02
N ARG A 75 24.03 8.49 2.97
CA ARG A 75 23.83 9.95 2.95
C ARG A 75 22.43 10.35 2.54
N LEU A 76 21.76 9.55 1.69
CA LEU A 76 20.42 9.80 1.20
C LEU A 76 19.62 8.51 1.18
N LEU A 77 18.40 8.56 1.73
CA LEU A 77 17.40 7.52 1.67
C LEU A 77 16.13 8.07 1.02
N VAL A 78 15.77 7.53 -0.15
CA VAL A 78 14.56 7.93 -0.87
C VAL A 78 13.52 6.82 -0.73
N THR A 79 12.33 7.15 -0.25
CA THR A 79 11.20 6.21 -0.22
C THR A 79 10.18 6.54 -1.30
N THR A 80 9.66 5.51 -1.96
CA THR A 80 8.55 5.69 -2.91
C THR A 80 7.27 6.02 -2.14
N GLY A 81 6.75 7.24 -2.34
CA GLY A 81 5.65 7.84 -1.58
C GLY A 81 6.15 8.77 -0.48
N MET A 82 5.28 9.71 -0.08
CA MET A 82 5.63 10.82 0.83
C MET A 82 5.81 10.41 2.30
N ARG A 83 5.39 9.20 2.67
CA ARG A 83 5.47 8.71 4.06
C ARG A 83 5.86 7.24 4.05
N ASN A 84 6.70 6.88 5.01
CA ASN A 84 7.11 5.51 5.25
C ASN A 84 7.28 5.32 6.77
N ALA A 85 6.38 4.57 7.39
CA ALA A 85 6.36 4.34 8.83
C ALA A 85 7.46 3.37 9.31
N SER A 86 8.14 2.69 8.39
CA SER A 86 9.21 1.74 8.71
C SER A 86 10.62 2.38 8.71
N ILE A 87 10.72 3.70 8.48
CA ILE A 87 11.98 4.44 8.56
C ILE A 87 12.01 5.26 9.84
N ASP A 88 13.04 5.07 10.67
CA ASP A 88 13.35 5.96 11.78
C ASP A 88 14.00 7.24 11.25
N VAL A 89 13.15 8.22 10.88
CA VAL A 89 13.59 9.49 10.31
C VAL A 89 14.42 10.31 11.31
N ALA A 90 14.13 10.20 12.61
CA ALA A 90 14.88 10.91 13.64
C ALA A 90 16.31 10.35 13.75
N ALA A 91 16.47 9.04 13.77
CA ALA A 91 17.77 8.40 13.76
C ALA A 91 18.56 8.69 12.47
N ALA A 92 17.90 8.66 11.32
CA ALA A 92 18.52 9.02 10.04
C ALA A 92 19.06 10.47 10.06
N THR A 93 18.23 11.42 10.50
CA THR A 93 18.60 12.83 10.62
C THR A 93 19.76 13.05 11.58
N ALA A 94 19.76 12.40 12.75
CA ALA A 94 20.85 12.47 13.73
C ALA A 94 22.20 11.99 13.17
N ARG A 95 22.17 11.14 12.16
CA ARG A 95 23.36 10.65 11.44
C ARG A 95 23.73 11.48 10.19
N GLY A 96 23.00 12.55 9.91
CA GLY A 96 23.19 13.36 8.70
C GLY A 96 22.68 12.72 7.42
N VAL A 97 21.83 11.67 7.52
CA VAL A 97 21.18 11.04 6.38
C VAL A 97 19.95 11.85 6.00
N THR A 98 19.90 12.34 4.77
CA THR A 98 18.73 13.00 4.23
C THR A 98 17.67 11.94 3.87
N VAL A 99 16.42 12.11 4.33
CA VAL A 99 15.30 11.24 3.96
C VAL A 99 14.34 12.01 3.07
N CYS A 100 14.07 11.50 1.87
CA CYS A 100 13.15 12.09 0.90
C CYS A 100 12.03 11.12 0.55
N GLY A 101 10.82 11.65 0.37
CA GLY A 101 9.70 10.93 -0.21
C GLY A 101 9.42 11.39 -1.64
N THR A 102 8.73 10.56 -2.41
CA THR A 102 8.25 10.91 -3.76
C THR A 102 6.75 11.13 -3.78
N ALA A 103 6.26 11.87 -4.77
CA ALA A 103 4.84 11.91 -5.06
C ALA A 103 4.33 10.51 -5.44
N SER A 104 3.05 10.26 -5.21
CA SER A 104 2.41 8.99 -5.56
C SER A 104 1.05 9.23 -6.19
N ALA A 105 0.71 8.44 -7.21
CA ALA A 105 -0.61 8.40 -7.81
C ALA A 105 -1.62 7.76 -6.84
N THR A 106 -2.86 8.20 -6.91
CA THR A 106 -3.97 7.66 -6.10
C THR A 106 -4.88 6.73 -6.90
N GLU A 107 -4.72 6.72 -8.22
CA GLU A 107 -5.52 5.95 -9.18
C GLU A 107 -5.26 4.44 -9.06
N PRO A 108 -4.01 3.94 -9.13
CA PRO A 108 -3.75 2.50 -9.13
C PRO A 108 -4.31 1.75 -7.91
N PRO A 109 -4.20 2.26 -6.66
CA PRO A 109 -4.83 1.59 -5.51
C PRO A 109 -6.36 1.58 -5.58
N VAL A 110 -7.01 2.59 -6.18
CA VAL A 110 -8.46 2.60 -6.39
C VAL A 110 -8.86 1.53 -7.40
N GLU A 111 -8.16 1.48 -8.53
CA GLU A 111 -8.38 0.50 -9.59
C GLU A 111 -8.18 -0.93 -9.08
N LEU A 112 -7.10 -1.18 -8.33
CA LEU A 112 -6.85 -2.49 -7.73
C LEU A 112 -7.93 -2.87 -6.71
N THR A 113 -8.41 -1.92 -5.90
CA THR A 113 -9.51 -2.16 -4.97
C THR A 113 -10.74 -2.69 -5.71
N TRP A 114 -11.12 -2.04 -6.81
CA TRP A 114 -12.27 -2.45 -7.61
C TRP A 114 -12.03 -3.75 -8.37
N ALA A 115 -10.82 -3.97 -8.87
CA ALA A 115 -10.46 -5.25 -9.48
C ALA A 115 -10.64 -6.41 -8.48
N LEU A 116 -10.21 -6.23 -7.23
CA LEU A 116 -10.37 -7.25 -6.18
C LEU A 116 -11.85 -7.44 -5.77
N ILE A 117 -12.62 -6.37 -5.56
CA ILE A 117 -14.05 -6.46 -5.23
C ILE A 117 -14.81 -7.20 -6.33
N LEU A 118 -14.58 -6.82 -7.60
CA LEU A 118 -15.23 -7.47 -8.74
C LEU A 118 -14.79 -8.92 -8.91
N ALA A 119 -13.50 -9.20 -8.72
CA ALA A 119 -12.99 -10.56 -8.79
C ALA A 119 -13.59 -11.47 -7.71
N LEU A 120 -13.79 -10.97 -6.49
CA LEU A 120 -14.47 -11.68 -5.40
C LEU A 120 -15.95 -11.86 -5.72
N ALA A 121 -16.65 -10.78 -6.07
CA ALA A 121 -18.09 -10.79 -6.32
C ALA A 121 -18.47 -11.72 -7.48
N ARG A 122 -17.65 -11.84 -8.51
CA ARG A 122 -17.90 -12.64 -9.71
C ARG A 122 -17.09 -13.93 -9.75
N ASN A 123 -16.38 -14.28 -8.67
CA ASN A 123 -15.50 -15.47 -8.59
C ASN A 123 -14.54 -15.63 -9.79
N VAL A 124 -13.99 -14.49 -10.30
CA VAL A 124 -13.21 -14.49 -11.55
C VAL A 124 -12.00 -15.43 -11.50
N VAL A 125 -11.31 -15.49 -10.35
CA VAL A 125 -10.14 -16.36 -10.18
C VAL A 125 -10.56 -17.85 -10.22
N GLY A 126 -11.62 -18.22 -9.48
CA GLY A 126 -12.14 -19.59 -9.45
C GLY A 126 -12.60 -20.04 -10.83
N GLU A 127 -13.43 -19.23 -11.50
CA GLU A 127 -13.93 -19.52 -12.85
C GLU A 127 -12.80 -19.66 -13.87
N SER A 128 -11.84 -18.71 -13.88
CA SER A 128 -10.69 -18.76 -14.78
C SER A 128 -9.81 -19.98 -14.53
N THR A 129 -9.58 -20.34 -13.27
CA THR A 129 -8.77 -21.51 -12.91
C THR A 129 -9.47 -22.80 -13.34
N ALA A 130 -10.76 -22.97 -13.02
CA ALA A 130 -11.52 -24.14 -13.39
C ALA A 130 -11.55 -24.34 -14.92
N PHE A 131 -11.82 -23.27 -15.67
CA PHE A 131 -11.84 -23.30 -17.13
C PHE A 131 -10.47 -23.73 -17.73
N ARG A 132 -9.37 -23.17 -17.23
CA ARG A 132 -8.01 -23.51 -17.67
C ARG A 132 -7.62 -24.96 -17.38
N GLN A 133 -8.21 -25.56 -16.36
CA GLN A 133 -8.01 -26.95 -15.96
C GLN A 133 -8.96 -27.94 -16.71
N GLY A 134 -9.72 -27.46 -17.69
CA GLY A 134 -10.68 -28.30 -18.43
C GLY A 134 -11.99 -28.53 -17.68
N GLY A 135 -12.27 -27.75 -16.64
CA GLY A 135 -13.54 -27.79 -15.91
C GLY A 135 -14.70 -27.13 -16.69
N PRO A 136 -15.91 -27.14 -16.11
CA PRO A 136 -17.09 -26.60 -16.78
C PRO A 136 -17.00 -25.08 -16.96
N TRP A 137 -17.64 -24.60 -18.00
CA TRP A 137 -17.93 -23.18 -18.19
C TRP A 137 -18.95 -22.74 -17.15
N GLN A 138 -18.61 -21.72 -16.34
CA GLN A 138 -19.45 -21.20 -15.26
C GLN A 138 -19.91 -22.28 -14.25
N HIS A 139 -19.14 -22.48 -13.21
CA HIS A 139 -19.45 -23.42 -12.14
C HIS A 139 -20.00 -22.75 -10.87
N SER A 140 -20.00 -21.41 -10.83
CA SER A 140 -20.55 -20.65 -9.71
C SER A 140 -21.48 -19.52 -10.15
N VAL A 141 -22.31 -19.05 -9.22
CA VAL A 141 -23.13 -17.86 -9.39
C VAL A 141 -22.51 -16.74 -8.56
N GLY A 142 -22.15 -15.67 -9.23
CA GLY A 142 -21.58 -14.49 -8.55
C GLY A 142 -22.61 -13.71 -7.74
N VAL A 143 -22.14 -12.75 -6.97
CA VAL A 143 -22.94 -11.82 -6.19
C VAL A 143 -23.01 -10.49 -6.92
N ASP A 144 -24.20 -9.91 -7.04
CA ASP A 144 -24.37 -8.56 -7.57
C ASP A 144 -23.90 -7.50 -6.55
N LEU A 145 -23.29 -6.42 -7.04
CA LEU A 145 -22.90 -5.30 -6.18
C LEU A 145 -24.07 -4.32 -5.94
N HIS A 146 -24.98 -4.22 -6.90
CA HIS A 146 -26.15 -3.36 -6.77
C HIS A 146 -26.98 -3.70 -5.53
N GLY A 147 -27.30 -2.69 -4.73
CA GLY A 147 -28.03 -2.84 -3.48
C GLY A 147 -27.24 -3.44 -2.32
N LYS A 148 -25.98 -3.84 -2.54
CA LYS A 148 -25.07 -4.31 -1.47
C LYS A 148 -24.40 -3.14 -0.76
N ARG A 149 -24.03 -3.35 0.51
CA ARG A 149 -23.34 -2.33 1.30
C ARG A 149 -21.83 -2.48 1.22
N LEU A 150 -21.16 -1.37 0.87
CA LEU A 150 -19.71 -1.23 0.93
C LEU A 150 -19.32 -0.40 2.15
N GLY A 151 -18.62 -1.01 3.10
CA GLY A 151 -18.03 -0.35 4.25
C GLY A 151 -16.59 0.09 3.98
N LEU A 152 -16.31 1.38 4.18
CA LEU A 152 -14.97 1.93 3.99
C LEU A 152 -14.36 2.32 5.35
N LEU A 153 -13.29 1.64 5.74
CA LEU A 153 -12.46 2.06 6.86
C LEU A 153 -11.44 3.09 6.37
N GLY A 154 -11.82 4.36 6.46
CA GLY A 154 -11.05 5.51 5.97
C GLY A 154 -11.66 6.18 4.74
N LEU A 155 -11.91 7.49 4.84
CA LEU A 155 -12.49 8.33 3.78
C LEU A 155 -11.51 9.44 3.37
N GLY A 156 -10.24 9.05 3.14
CA GLY A 156 -9.19 9.91 2.59
C GLY A 156 -9.26 9.99 1.07
N LYS A 157 -8.13 10.36 0.43
CA LYS A 157 -8.05 10.51 -1.04
C LYS A 157 -8.47 9.25 -1.79
N ILE A 158 -7.99 8.07 -1.36
CA ILE A 158 -8.31 6.78 -1.98
C ILE A 158 -9.75 6.38 -1.64
N GLY A 159 -10.12 6.33 -0.35
CA GLY A 159 -11.45 5.91 0.07
C GLY A 159 -12.58 6.72 -0.55
N SER A 160 -12.42 8.04 -0.71
CA SER A 160 -13.43 8.89 -1.38
C SER A 160 -13.59 8.56 -2.87
N ARG A 161 -12.52 8.15 -3.56
CA ARG A 161 -12.60 7.70 -4.96
C ARG A 161 -13.25 6.32 -5.09
N VAL A 162 -12.87 5.39 -4.20
CA VAL A 162 -13.51 4.06 -4.12
C VAL A 162 -15.01 4.21 -3.86
N ALA A 163 -15.40 5.11 -2.96
CA ALA A 163 -16.79 5.40 -2.65
C ALA A 163 -17.61 5.84 -3.87
N ARG A 164 -17.07 6.78 -4.68
CA ARG A 164 -17.76 7.25 -5.89
C ARG A 164 -18.02 6.14 -6.90
N VAL A 165 -17.06 5.23 -7.08
CA VAL A 165 -17.23 4.08 -7.98
C VAL A 165 -18.26 3.11 -7.38
N GLY A 166 -18.28 2.89 -6.05
CA GLY A 166 -19.30 2.08 -5.38
C GLY A 166 -20.70 2.61 -5.58
N ALA A 167 -20.88 3.92 -5.46
CA ALA A 167 -22.16 4.57 -5.75
C ALA A 167 -22.58 4.38 -7.22
N ALA A 168 -21.63 4.42 -8.17
CA ALA A 168 -21.92 4.17 -9.58
C ALA A 168 -22.34 2.71 -9.86
N PHE A 169 -21.92 1.75 -9.05
CA PHE A 169 -22.42 0.37 -9.05
C PHE A 169 -23.77 0.21 -8.34
N GLY A 170 -24.34 1.28 -7.81
CA GLY A 170 -25.60 1.23 -7.05
C GLY A 170 -25.46 0.60 -5.66
N MET A 171 -24.26 0.63 -5.08
CA MET A 171 -24.03 0.17 -3.71
C MET A 171 -24.46 1.23 -2.69
N ASP A 172 -24.90 0.78 -1.52
CA ASP A 172 -25.03 1.62 -0.32
C ASP A 172 -23.64 1.75 0.32
N VAL A 173 -23.02 2.93 0.20
CA VAL A 173 -21.64 3.14 0.69
C VAL A 173 -21.65 3.88 2.01
N VAL A 174 -21.04 3.27 3.02
CA VAL A 174 -20.85 3.85 4.36
C VAL A 174 -19.37 3.93 4.69
N ALA A 175 -18.99 4.91 5.50
CA ALA A 175 -17.58 5.07 5.89
C ALA A 175 -17.44 5.26 7.40
N TRP A 176 -16.31 4.84 7.92
CA TRP A 176 -15.89 5.10 9.29
C TRP A 176 -14.38 5.34 9.37
N SER A 177 -13.98 6.25 10.21
CA SER A 177 -12.63 6.34 10.76
C SER A 177 -12.66 7.11 12.09
N PRO A 178 -11.64 7.02 12.95
CA PRO A 178 -11.65 7.67 14.26
C PRO A 178 -11.93 9.17 14.24
N ASN A 179 -11.54 9.86 13.16
CA ASN A 179 -11.67 11.31 13.02
C ASN A 179 -12.65 11.72 11.91
N LEU A 180 -13.44 10.79 11.37
CA LEU A 180 -14.42 11.11 10.33
C LEU A 180 -15.60 11.85 10.96
N THR A 181 -15.95 13.01 10.42
CA THR A 181 -17.14 13.77 10.78
C THR A 181 -18.29 13.51 9.81
N ASP A 182 -19.53 13.74 10.25
CA ASP A 182 -20.71 13.62 9.38
C ASP A 182 -20.64 14.61 8.21
N ALA A 183 -20.17 15.84 8.47
CA ALA A 183 -19.94 16.85 7.43
C ALA A 183 -18.98 16.33 6.34
N ARG A 184 -17.84 15.72 6.75
CA ARG A 184 -16.88 15.17 5.79
C ARG A 184 -17.44 13.99 5.00
N ALA A 185 -18.25 13.14 5.60
CA ALA A 185 -18.94 12.06 4.89
C ALA A 185 -19.96 12.62 3.87
N ALA A 186 -20.74 13.61 4.28
CA ALA A 186 -21.74 14.27 3.43
C ALA A 186 -21.12 14.98 2.21
N GLU A 187 -19.93 15.58 2.32
CA GLU A 187 -19.21 16.17 1.18
C GLU A 187 -18.95 15.18 0.04
N VAL A 188 -18.87 13.90 0.36
CA VAL A 188 -18.66 12.81 -0.62
C VAL A 188 -19.97 12.11 -0.98
N GLY A 189 -21.09 12.55 -0.41
CA GLY A 189 -22.40 11.97 -0.61
C GLY A 189 -22.62 10.66 0.15
N LEU A 190 -21.95 10.48 1.29
CA LEU A 190 -21.99 9.25 2.09
C LEU A 190 -22.55 9.49 3.49
N THR A 191 -22.96 8.41 4.12
CA THR A 191 -23.29 8.36 5.55
C THR A 191 -22.10 7.85 6.35
N ARG A 192 -21.82 8.50 7.48
CA ARG A 192 -20.85 7.99 8.44
C ARG A 192 -21.49 6.88 9.27
N ALA A 193 -20.84 5.73 9.39
CA ALA A 193 -21.25 4.69 10.32
C ALA A 193 -21.03 5.14 11.78
N ALA A 194 -21.93 4.75 12.66
CA ALA A 194 -21.90 5.14 14.08
C ALA A 194 -20.65 4.63 14.80
N SER A 195 -20.17 3.43 14.44
CA SER A 195 -18.94 2.84 14.94
C SER A 195 -18.28 1.95 13.89
N LYS A 196 -17.05 1.51 14.16
CA LYS A 196 -16.35 0.50 13.37
C LYS A 196 -17.13 -0.81 13.33
N GLU A 197 -17.62 -1.22 14.47
CA GLU A 197 -18.40 -2.45 14.66
C GLU A 197 -19.67 -2.41 13.84
N ALA A 198 -20.45 -1.31 13.93
CA ALA A 198 -21.67 -1.13 13.15
C ALA A 198 -21.40 -1.16 11.63
N LEU A 199 -20.28 -0.62 11.18
CA LEU A 199 -19.87 -0.73 9.77
C LEU A 199 -19.62 -2.19 9.38
N LEU A 200 -18.84 -2.92 10.18
CA LEU A 200 -18.46 -4.31 9.88
C LEU A 200 -19.69 -5.24 9.86
N GLU A 201 -20.58 -5.11 10.85
CA GLU A 201 -21.79 -5.92 10.98
C GLU A 201 -22.81 -5.68 9.85
N ALA A 202 -22.83 -4.48 9.29
CA ALA A 202 -23.79 -4.10 8.27
C ALA A 202 -23.29 -4.24 6.84
N SER A 203 -21.99 -4.43 6.61
CA SER A 203 -21.41 -4.40 5.28
C SER A 203 -21.32 -5.78 4.64
N ASP A 204 -21.61 -5.86 3.33
CA ASP A 204 -21.38 -7.04 2.51
C ASP A 204 -19.92 -7.09 1.99
N PHE A 205 -19.32 -5.91 1.77
CA PHE A 205 -17.94 -5.72 1.39
C PHE A 205 -17.28 -4.69 2.30
N VAL A 206 -16.06 -4.93 2.72
CA VAL A 206 -15.28 -3.99 3.53
C VAL A 206 -13.92 -3.74 2.86
N SER A 207 -13.55 -2.46 2.77
CA SER A 207 -12.24 -2.07 2.25
C SER A 207 -11.54 -1.07 3.16
N ILE A 208 -10.24 -1.27 3.39
CA ILE A 208 -9.42 -0.49 4.33
C ILE A 208 -8.56 0.49 3.56
N HIS A 209 -8.73 1.78 3.83
CA HIS A 209 -8.02 2.91 3.22
C HIS A 209 -7.41 3.85 4.27
N LEU A 210 -6.98 3.28 5.38
CA LEU A 210 -6.28 4.00 6.44
C LEU A 210 -4.76 3.90 6.26
N VAL A 211 -4.07 4.95 6.65
CA VAL A 211 -2.61 4.91 6.73
C VAL A 211 -2.21 3.99 7.89
N LEU A 212 -1.30 3.06 7.64
CA LEU A 212 -0.74 2.20 8.68
C LEU A 212 0.09 3.05 9.66
N GLY A 213 -0.22 2.92 10.93
CA GLY A 213 0.46 3.59 12.03
C GLY A 213 0.00 3.01 13.36
N GLU A 214 0.48 3.53 14.48
CA GLU A 214 0.13 3.02 15.81
C GLU A 214 -1.39 2.96 16.05
N ARG A 215 -2.13 3.99 15.60
CA ARG A 215 -3.59 4.07 15.78
C ARG A 215 -4.41 3.13 14.87
N SER A 216 -3.82 2.59 13.84
CA SER A 216 -4.49 1.70 12.88
C SER A 216 -3.93 0.29 12.88
N ARG A 217 -2.83 0.06 13.57
CA ARG A 217 -2.26 -1.28 13.75
C ARG A 217 -3.22 -2.15 14.56
N GLY A 218 -3.58 -3.32 14.01
CA GLY A 218 -4.51 -4.24 14.66
C GLY A 218 -5.97 -3.75 14.70
N LEU A 219 -6.33 -2.71 13.92
CA LEU A 219 -7.68 -2.14 13.89
C LEU A 219 -8.74 -3.16 13.45
N VAL A 220 -8.37 -4.08 12.59
CA VAL A 220 -9.18 -5.24 12.19
C VAL A 220 -8.40 -6.49 12.55
N GLY A 221 -8.93 -7.22 13.51
CA GLY A 221 -8.39 -8.47 14.02
C GLY A 221 -9.45 -9.57 14.02
N ARG A 222 -9.20 -10.63 14.79
CA ARG A 222 -10.12 -11.78 14.89
C ARG A 222 -11.53 -11.38 15.34
N SER A 223 -11.65 -10.47 16.31
CA SER A 223 -12.92 -10.02 16.85
C SER A 223 -13.74 -9.23 15.82
N GLU A 224 -13.07 -8.42 15.03
CA GLU A 224 -13.68 -7.65 13.94
C GLU A 224 -14.15 -8.56 12.80
N LEU A 225 -13.28 -9.49 12.38
CA LEU A 225 -13.62 -10.46 11.32
C LEU A 225 -14.80 -11.35 11.73
N ALA A 226 -14.90 -11.73 13.01
CA ALA A 226 -16.02 -12.52 13.52
C ALA A 226 -17.36 -11.78 13.52
N ARG A 227 -17.36 -10.45 13.40
CA ARG A 227 -18.59 -9.61 13.32
C ARG A 227 -19.06 -9.42 11.89
N MET A 228 -18.21 -9.67 10.90
CA MET A 228 -18.56 -9.53 9.49
C MET A 228 -19.58 -10.58 9.07
N ARG A 229 -20.39 -10.24 8.06
CA ARG A 229 -21.39 -11.14 7.43
C ARG A 229 -20.74 -12.26 6.65
#